data_3f39b26c07ab5f4c8e144d29d9e3154b
#
_entry.id   3f39b26c07ab5f4c8e144d29d9e3154b
#
_cell.length_a   1.000
_cell.length_b   1.000
_cell.length_c   1.000
_cell.angle_alpha   90.00
_cell.angle_beta   90.00
_cell.angle_gamma   90.00
#
_symmetry.space_group_name_H-M   'P 1'
#
loop_
_entity.id
_entity.type
_entity.pdbx_description
1 polymer ?
#
loop_
_entity_poly.entity_id
_entity_poly.type
_entity_poly.pdbx_seq_one_letter_code
_entity_poly.pdbx_strand_id
1 'polypeptide(L)'
;MEQHTPRILLSGISSGCGKTTVTCAILQALVDRQLKVGAFKCGPDYIDPMFHSRIIGAKSANLDLFFFPENTLRYLLAKNARDRDISVIEGVMGYYDGAGLASTRASSWETARAVDTPVVLVVPARGAALSALAVVQGFLDFQPDSRICGVILNRCTAMTYQGLARAVRERFGGRIEPLGFLPEMPECALESRHLGLVTAAEVDGLREKLHRMARQAEETIELDQLLTLAQAAPPLAYEPVTLPEYDPVRIGVARDRAFWGNWKKSCSANGIFGF
;
A
#
# COMPACT_ATOMS: atom_id res chain seq x y z
N MET A 1 7.55 -19.06 -14.23
CA MET A 1 6.46 -19.48 -13.35
C MET A 1 5.34 -18.46 -13.44
N GLU A 2 4.12 -18.88 -13.21
CA GLU A 2 2.96 -18.00 -13.19
C GLU A 2 2.13 -18.29 -11.94
N GLN A 3 1.69 -17.25 -11.25
CA GLN A 3 0.94 -17.38 -10.01
C GLN A 3 -0.19 -16.36 -9.98
N HIS A 4 -1.42 -16.82 -9.73
CA HIS A 4 -2.51 -15.90 -9.41
C HIS A 4 -2.29 -15.33 -8.01
N THR A 5 -2.17 -14.02 -7.93
CA THR A 5 -1.88 -13.28 -6.69
C THR A 5 -2.82 -12.10 -6.64
N PRO A 6 -3.96 -12.20 -5.92
CA PRO A 6 -4.86 -11.07 -5.73
C PRO A 6 -4.08 -9.90 -5.12
N ARG A 7 -4.05 -8.75 -5.82
CA ARG A 7 -3.26 -7.61 -5.40
C ARG A 7 -3.83 -6.29 -5.86
N ILE A 8 -3.61 -5.26 -5.08
CA ILE A 8 -4.01 -3.89 -5.37
C ILE A 8 -2.99 -2.90 -4.80
N LEU A 9 -2.74 -1.83 -5.51
CA LEU A 9 -1.85 -0.77 -5.06
C LEU A 9 -2.65 0.47 -4.66
N LEU A 10 -2.45 0.94 -3.43
CA LEU A 10 -3.00 2.19 -2.93
C LEU A 10 -1.94 3.29 -3.05
N SER A 11 -2.15 4.27 -3.90
CA SER A 11 -1.25 5.40 -4.04
C SER A 11 -1.99 6.72 -3.88
N GLY A 12 -1.29 7.82 -3.88
CA GLY A 12 -1.89 9.13 -3.70
C GLY A 12 -1.34 10.17 -4.65
N ILE A 13 -1.98 11.31 -4.67
CA ILE A 13 -1.59 12.42 -5.54
C ILE A 13 -0.30 13.11 -5.09
N SER A 14 0.07 12.97 -3.82
CA SER A 14 1.27 13.57 -3.22
C SER A 14 1.61 12.96 -1.87
N SER A 15 2.75 13.35 -1.30
CA SER A 15 3.02 13.13 0.13
C SER A 15 1.98 13.85 0.99
N GLY A 16 1.60 13.27 2.13
CA GLY A 16 0.64 13.87 3.06
C GLY A 16 -0.84 13.81 2.64
N CYS A 17 -1.17 13.23 1.49
CA CYS A 17 -2.57 13.07 1.03
C CYS A 17 -3.36 12.03 1.85
N GLY A 18 -2.70 11.30 2.76
CA GLY A 18 -3.32 10.33 3.67
C GLY A 18 -3.27 8.88 3.20
N LYS A 19 -2.37 8.52 2.28
CA LYS A 19 -2.16 7.12 1.84
C LYS A 19 -2.04 6.16 3.02
N THR A 20 -1.10 6.40 3.91
CA THR A 20 -0.83 5.53 5.06
C THR A 20 -2.06 5.37 5.95
N THR A 21 -2.81 6.44 6.20
CA THR A 21 -4.05 6.38 6.99
C THR A 21 -5.08 5.46 6.32
N VAL A 22 -5.34 5.67 5.02
CA VAL A 22 -6.30 4.87 4.25
C VAL A 22 -5.81 3.41 4.14
N THR A 23 -4.52 3.20 3.87
CA THR A 23 -3.93 1.86 3.79
C THR A 23 -4.05 1.11 5.11
N CYS A 24 -3.71 1.74 6.23
CA CYS A 24 -3.83 1.12 7.55
C CYS A 24 -5.29 0.80 7.91
N ALA A 25 -6.23 1.69 7.59
CA ALA A 25 -7.65 1.43 7.79
C ALA A 25 -8.13 0.20 7.01
N ILE A 26 -7.78 0.10 5.74
CA ILE A 26 -8.12 -1.04 4.87
C ILE A 26 -7.43 -2.32 5.34
N LEU A 27 -6.12 -2.27 5.63
CA LEU A 27 -5.38 -3.44 6.12
C LEU A 27 -6.00 -3.99 7.41
N GLN A 28 -6.32 -3.12 8.37
CA GLN A 28 -6.93 -3.55 9.62
C GLN A 28 -8.33 -4.11 9.40
N ALA A 29 -9.15 -3.48 8.56
CA ALA A 29 -10.49 -3.99 8.24
C ALA A 29 -10.42 -5.39 7.60
N LEU A 30 -9.51 -5.61 6.65
CA LEU A 30 -9.31 -6.91 6.02
C LEU A 30 -8.82 -7.97 7.01
N VAL A 31 -7.94 -7.60 7.95
CA VAL A 31 -7.50 -8.50 9.03
C VAL A 31 -8.65 -8.80 10.00
N ASP A 32 -9.47 -7.81 10.34
CA ASP A 32 -10.65 -7.99 11.19
C ASP A 32 -11.69 -8.90 10.53
N ARG A 33 -11.77 -8.93 9.19
CA ARG A 33 -12.52 -9.93 8.39
C ARG A 33 -11.87 -11.32 8.37
N GLN A 34 -10.80 -11.55 9.11
CA GLN A 34 -10.05 -12.81 9.18
C GLN A 34 -9.37 -13.21 7.85
N LEU A 35 -9.14 -12.28 6.94
CA LEU A 35 -8.39 -12.54 5.72
C LEU A 35 -6.89 -12.61 6.00
N LYS A 36 -6.20 -13.48 5.27
CA LYS A 36 -4.73 -13.56 5.28
C LYS A 36 -4.15 -12.47 4.40
N VAL A 37 -3.85 -11.33 4.99
CA VAL A 37 -3.40 -10.13 4.27
C VAL A 37 -1.89 -10.11 4.11
N GLY A 38 -1.42 -9.86 2.88
CA GLY A 38 -0.07 -9.41 2.58
C GLY A 38 -0.03 -7.89 2.49
N ALA A 39 0.89 -7.25 3.18
CA ALA A 39 1.10 -5.81 3.13
C ALA A 39 2.47 -5.51 2.52
N PHE A 40 2.50 -4.73 1.44
CA PHE A 40 3.74 -4.40 0.75
C PHE A 40 3.93 -2.89 0.75
N LYS A 41 5.16 -2.44 0.84
CA LYS A 41 5.52 -1.02 0.74
C LYS A 41 6.41 -0.79 -0.47
N CYS A 42 6.07 0.20 -1.32
CA CYS A 42 6.98 0.67 -2.35
C CYS A 42 8.19 1.36 -1.72
N GLY A 43 9.38 1.08 -2.26
CA GLY A 43 10.62 1.69 -1.80
C GLY A 43 11.21 1.06 -0.53
N PRO A 44 12.35 1.61 -0.01
CA PRO A 44 13.14 1.00 1.05
C PRO A 44 12.68 1.38 2.47
N ASP A 45 11.40 1.70 2.64
CA ASP A 45 10.82 2.05 3.94
C ASP A 45 10.80 0.83 4.87
N TYR A 46 11.26 0.97 6.11
CA TYR A 46 11.22 -0.09 7.12
C TYR A 46 10.21 0.18 8.23
N ILE A 47 9.74 1.42 8.39
CA ILE A 47 8.81 1.83 9.44
C ILE A 47 7.40 1.28 9.15
N ASP A 48 6.85 1.58 7.97
CA ASP A 48 5.51 1.13 7.59
C ASP A 48 5.41 -0.41 7.54
N PRO A 49 6.35 -1.17 6.92
CA PRO A 49 6.32 -2.63 6.96
C PRO A 49 6.38 -3.22 8.38
N MET A 50 7.12 -2.60 9.26
CA MET A 50 7.19 -3.02 10.65
C MET A 50 5.86 -2.77 11.38
N PHE A 51 5.25 -1.62 11.16
CA PHE A 51 3.94 -1.28 11.69
C PHE A 51 2.85 -2.25 11.18
N HIS A 52 2.80 -2.48 9.86
CA HIS A 52 1.87 -3.42 9.24
C HIS A 52 2.00 -4.83 9.84
N SER A 53 3.23 -5.31 10.09
CA SER A 53 3.44 -6.66 10.59
C SER A 53 3.22 -6.81 12.09
N ARG A 54 3.59 -5.81 12.91
CA ARG A 54 3.55 -5.95 14.38
C ARG A 54 2.28 -5.45 15.01
N ILE A 55 1.73 -4.38 14.46
CA ILE A 55 0.53 -3.73 15.02
C ILE A 55 -0.71 -4.29 14.35
N ILE A 56 -0.76 -4.29 13.01
CA ILE A 56 -1.92 -4.77 12.24
C ILE A 56 -1.94 -6.30 12.13
N GLY A 57 -0.78 -6.95 12.10
CA GLY A 57 -0.68 -8.40 11.96
C GLY A 57 -0.66 -8.90 10.51
N ALA A 58 -0.55 -8.01 9.52
CA ALA A 58 -0.38 -8.36 8.12
C ALA A 58 1.06 -8.82 7.83
N LYS A 59 1.25 -9.85 6.99
CA LYS A 59 2.59 -10.23 6.54
C LYS A 59 3.17 -9.14 5.65
N SER A 60 4.27 -8.52 6.05
CA SER A 60 4.80 -7.34 5.36
C SER A 60 6.14 -7.55 4.69
N ALA A 61 6.35 -6.89 3.55
CA ALA A 61 7.60 -6.84 2.78
C ALA A 61 7.71 -5.54 1.96
N ASN A 62 8.90 -5.24 1.44
CA ASN A 62 9.13 -4.12 0.54
C ASN A 62 9.12 -4.57 -0.92
N LEU A 63 8.72 -3.67 -1.81
CA LEU A 63 8.86 -3.76 -3.25
C LEU A 63 9.63 -2.53 -3.74
N ASP A 64 10.88 -2.70 -4.16
CA ASP A 64 11.77 -1.59 -4.46
C ASP A 64 12.48 -1.77 -5.80
N LEU A 65 12.06 -0.99 -6.80
CA LEU A 65 12.66 -0.95 -8.14
C LEU A 65 13.97 -0.17 -8.19
N PHE A 66 14.33 0.56 -7.15
CA PHE A 66 15.63 1.23 -7.10
C PHE A 66 16.75 0.20 -6.89
N PHE A 67 16.53 -0.81 -6.06
CA PHE A 67 17.50 -1.84 -5.73
C PHE A 67 17.36 -3.12 -6.57
N PHE A 68 16.17 -3.46 -7.04
CA PHE A 68 15.90 -4.74 -7.67
C PHE A 68 15.33 -4.59 -9.08
N PRO A 69 15.75 -5.42 -10.04
CA PRO A 69 15.12 -5.49 -11.34
C PRO A 69 13.69 -6.06 -11.25
N GLU A 70 12.88 -5.80 -12.25
CA GLU A 70 11.47 -6.15 -12.32
C GLU A 70 11.18 -7.62 -12.01
N ASN A 71 11.96 -8.55 -12.59
CA ASN A 71 11.76 -9.98 -12.33
C ASN A 71 11.96 -10.35 -10.86
N THR A 72 12.98 -9.77 -10.21
CA THR A 72 13.22 -9.98 -8.77
C THR A 72 12.05 -9.43 -7.94
N LEU A 73 11.51 -8.28 -8.33
CA LEU A 73 10.34 -7.69 -7.66
C LEU A 73 9.12 -8.62 -7.76
N ARG A 74 8.84 -9.14 -8.97
CA ARG A 74 7.77 -10.11 -9.23
C ARG A 74 7.95 -11.38 -8.41
N TYR A 75 9.16 -11.93 -8.39
CA TYR A 75 9.50 -13.09 -7.56
C TYR A 75 9.28 -12.82 -6.07
N LEU A 76 9.74 -11.69 -5.54
CA LEU A 76 9.57 -11.31 -4.13
C LEU A 76 8.10 -11.14 -3.76
N LEU A 77 7.31 -10.51 -4.64
CA LEU A 77 5.87 -10.40 -4.46
C LEU A 77 5.22 -11.78 -4.43
N ALA A 78 5.45 -12.62 -5.44
CA ALA A 78 4.89 -13.97 -5.51
C ALA A 78 5.26 -14.82 -4.28
N LYS A 79 6.53 -14.77 -3.87
CA LYS A 79 7.04 -15.50 -2.68
C LYS A 79 6.34 -15.05 -1.39
N ASN A 80 6.17 -13.75 -1.18
CA ASN A 80 5.58 -13.22 0.05
C ASN A 80 4.05 -13.23 0.06
N ALA A 81 3.43 -13.21 -1.12
CA ALA A 81 1.99 -13.31 -1.29
C ALA A 81 1.46 -14.75 -1.28
N ARG A 82 2.35 -15.76 -1.24
CA ARG A 82 1.92 -17.16 -1.15
C ARG A 82 1.03 -17.35 0.07
N ASP A 83 -0.09 -18.02 -0.11
CA ASP A 83 -1.11 -18.27 0.93
C ASP A 83 -1.73 -16.98 1.51
N ARG A 84 -1.76 -15.90 0.75
CA ARG A 84 -2.49 -14.68 1.09
C ARG A 84 -3.77 -14.58 0.27
N ASP A 85 -4.86 -14.19 0.92
CA ASP A 85 -6.14 -13.95 0.26
C ASP A 85 -6.09 -12.68 -0.58
N ILE A 86 -5.34 -11.68 -0.10
CA ILE A 86 -5.09 -10.41 -0.78
C ILE A 86 -3.72 -9.83 -0.42
N SER A 87 -3.10 -9.14 -1.38
CA SER A 87 -1.90 -8.34 -1.21
C SER A 87 -2.21 -6.86 -1.45
N VAL A 88 -2.06 -6.04 -0.41
CA VAL A 88 -2.20 -4.58 -0.50
C VAL A 88 -0.81 -3.96 -0.57
N ILE A 89 -0.57 -3.17 -1.61
CA ILE A 89 0.71 -2.49 -1.84
C ILE A 89 0.51 -1.01 -1.53
N GLU A 90 1.23 -0.47 -0.57
CA GLU A 90 1.23 0.96 -0.28
C GLU A 90 2.29 1.67 -1.10
N GLY A 91 1.86 2.67 -1.87
CA GLY A 91 2.74 3.54 -2.65
C GLY A 91 3.58 4.49 -1.79
N VAL A 92 4.59 5.06 -2.41
CA VAL A 92 5.48 6.08 -1.83
C VAL A 92 5.25 7.42 -2.52
N MET A 93 5.40 8.55 -1.80
CA MET A 93 5.23 9.92 -2.33
C MET A 93 3.93 10.10 -3.13
N GLY A 94 3.92 10.86 -4.21
CA GLY A 94 2.85 10.85 -5.20
C GLY A 94 3.02 9.68 -6.17
N TYR A 95 1.94 9.32 -6.85
CA TYR A 95 1.89 8.13 -7.71
C TYR A 95 2.98 8.10 -8.79
N TYR A 96 3.27 9.26 -9.38
CA TYR A 96 4.29 9.43 -10.43
C TYR A 96 5.63 9.95 -9.91
N ASP A 97 5.74 10.26 -8.61
CA ASP A 97 6.97 10.77 -8.03
C ASP A 97 7.99 9.63 -7.90
N GLY A 98 9.14 9.79 -8.52
CA GLY A 98 10.19 8.79 -8.52
C GLY A 98 11.53 9.33 -7.99
N ALA A 99 12.61 8.64 -8.33
CA ALA A 99 13.96 9.04 -7.96
C ALA A 99 14.39 10.31 -8.71
N GLY A 100 14.19 11.47 -8.08
CA GLY A 100 14.46 12.79 -8.63
C GLY A 100 13.19 13.55 -9.05
N LEU A 101 13.29 14.89 -9.13
CA LEU A 101 12.15 15.79 -9.27
C LEU A 101 11.40 15.67 -10.61
N ALA A 102 12.01 15.15 -11.64
CA ALA A 102 11.42 15.04 -12.98
C ALA A 102 11.49 13.62 -13.55
N SER A 103 11.48 12.60 -12.68
CA SER A 103 11.60 11.20 -13.09
C SER A 103 10.53 10.35 -12.44
N THR A 104 9.94 9.45 -13.24
CA THR A 104 9.03 8.40 -12.73
C THR A 104 9.77 7.13 -12.31
N ARG A 105 11.10 7.09 -12.43
CA ARG A 105 11.91 5.92 -12.08
C ARG A 105 11.72 5.55 -10.61
N ALA A 106 11.47 4.28 -10.34
CA ALA A 106 11.18 3.71 -9.02
C ALA A 106 9.96 4.35 -8.30
N SER A 107 9.06 4.99 -9.06
CA SER A 107 7.80 5.50 -8.54
C SER A 107 6.80 4.37 -8.22
N SER A 108 5.72 4.73 -7.53
CA SER A 108 4.60 3.82 -7.32
C SER A 108 3.96 3.36 -8.64
N TRP A 109 3.92 4.22 -9.66
CA TRP A 109 3.45 3.89 -11.01
C TRP A 109 4.35 2.84 -11.68
N GLU A 110 5.66 3.02 -11.65
CA GLU A 110 6.57 2.04 -12.24
C GLU A 110 6.48 0.70 -11.50
N THR A 111 6.35 0.72 -10.17
CA THR A 111 6.10 -0.50 -9.38
C THR A 111 4.78 -1.16 -9.78
N ALA A 112 3.69 -0.40 -9.95
CA ALA A 112 2.40 -0.93 -10.38
C ALA A 112 2.49 -1.63 -11.75
N ARG A 113 3.24 -1.05 -12.68
CA ARG A 113 3.52 -1.66 -14.00
C ARG A 113 4.36 -2.92 -13.88
N ALA A 114 5.46 -2.84 -13.12
CA ALA A 114 6.39 -3.95 -12.95
C ALA A 114 5.71 -5.20 -12.36
N VAL A 115 4.78 -5.04 -11.43
CA VAL A 115 4.06 -6.16 -10.83
C VAL A 115 2.64 -6.32 -11.37
N ASP A 116 2.28 -5.62 -12.43
CA ASP A 116 1.02 -5.77 -13.19
C ASP A 116 -0.23 -5.62 -12.31
N THR A 117 -0.26 -4.60 -11.42
CA THR A 117 -1.30 -4.45 -10.40
C THR A 117 -2.27 -3.30 -10.70
N PRO A 118 -3.58 -3.48 -10.48
CA PRO A 118 -4.53 -2.38 -10.47
C PRO A 118 -4.25 -1.40 -9.34
N VAL A 119 -4.63 -0.14 -9.55
CA VAL A 119 -4.29 0.97 -8.65
C VAL A 119 -5.54 1.71 -8.20
N VAL A 120 -5.62 2.00 -6.91
CA VAL A 120 -6.61 2.90 -6.33
C VAL A 120 -5.92 4.19 -5.89
N LEU A 121 -6.40 5.31 -6.39
CA LEU A 121 -5.85 6.61 -6.10
C LEU A 121 -6.53 7.22 -4.85
N VAL A 122 -5.74 7.57 -3.85
CA VAL A 122 -6.20 8.29 -2.65
C VAL A 122 -6.11 9.78 -2.90
N VAL A 123 -7.24 10.47 -2.87
CA VAL A 123 -7.37 11.90 -3.18
C VAL A 123 -7.95 12.64 -1.98
N PRO A 124 -7.25 13.63 -1.42
CA PRO A 124 -7.81 14.47 -0.37
C PRO A 124 -8.94 15.35 -0.95
N ALA A 125 -10.08 15.32 -0.30
CA ALA A 125 -11.28 16.03 -0.77
C ALA A 125 -11.75 17.13 0.21
N ARG A 126 -10.95 17.46 1.23
CA ARG A 126 -11.26 18.57 2.14
C ARG A 126 -11.29 19.90 1.37
N GLY A 127 -12.43 20.57 1.40
CA GLY A 127 -12.63 21.84 0.71
C GLY A 127 -12.60 21.75 -0.82
N ALA A 128 -12.66 20.53 -1.37
CA ALA A 128 -12.70 20.30 -2.81
C ALA A 128 -14.10 19.85 -3.25
N ALA A 129 -14.46 20.17 -4.48
CA ALA A 129 -15.63 19.70 -5.20
C ALA A 129 -15.17 19.11 -6.54
N LEU A 130 -15.70 19.57 -7.66
CA LEU A 130 -15.30 19.07 -9.00
C LEU A 130 -13.79 19.22 -9.30
N SER A 131 -13.09 20.14 -8.62
CA SER A 131 -11.63 20.27 -8.74
C SER A 131 -10.88 18.99 -8.37
N ALA A 132 -11.40 18.17 -7.44
CA ALA A 132 -10.81 16.87 -7.13
C ALA A 132 -10.85 15.93 -8.35
N LEU A 133 -11.91 15.99 -9.18
CA LEU A 133 -12.04 15.20 -10.39
C LEU A 133 -11.08 15.69 -11.49
N ALA A 134 -10.80 16.99 -11.54
CA ALA A 134 -9.78 17.52 -12.46
C ALA A 134 -8.39 16.97 -12.14
N VAL A 135 -8.05 16.84 -10.85
CA VAL A 135 -6.83 16.17 -10.40
C VAL A 135 -6.83 14.70 -10.83
N VAL A 136 -7.91 13.96 -10.56
CA VAL A 136 -8.05 12.55 -10.97
C VAL A 136 -7.88 12.41 -12.47
N GLN A 137 -8.51 13.28 -13.29
CA GLN A 137 -8.36 13.27 -14.74
C GLN A 137 -6.89 13.44 -15.14
N GLY A 138 -6.18 14.40 -14.54
CA GLY A 138 -4.76 14.59 -14.79
C GLY A 138 -3.94 13.34 -14.51
N PHE A 139 -4.22 12.64 -13.40
CA PHE A 139 -3.53 11.38 -13.07
C PHE A 139 -3.87 10.23 -14.04
N LEU A 140 -5.10 10.18 -14.54
CA LEU A 140 -5.50 9.17 -15.52
C LEU A 140 -4.82 9.35 -16.87
N ASP A 141 -4.55 10.59 -17.26
CA ASP A 141 -4.07 10.93 -18.60
C ASP A 141 -2.56 11.25 -18.65
N PHE A 142 -1.91 11.42 -17.48
CA PHE A 142 -0.49 11.76 -17.41
C PHE A 142 0.42 10.68 -18.01
N GLN A 143 0.04 9.42 -17.88
CA GLN A 143 0.72 8.28 -18.49
C GLN A 143 -0.30 7.41 -19.23
N PRO A 144 0.05 6.87 -20.42
CA PRO A 144 -0.87 6.04 -21.22
C PRO A 144 -1.41 4.81 -20.46
N ASP A 145 -0.60 4.23 -19.59
CA ASP A 145 -0.95 3.07 -18.76
C ASP A 145 -0.91 3.47 -17.27
N SER A 146 -1.87 4.28 -16.86
CA SER A 146 -1.96 4.74 -15.48
C SER A 146 -2.36 3.64 -14.49
N ARG A 147 -2.98 2.54 -14.96
CA ARG A 147 -3.52 1.42 -14.15
C ARG A 147 -4.49 1.83 -13.05
N ILE A 148 -4.89 3.08 -12.99
CA ILE A 148 -5.85 3.57 -12.02
C ILE A 148 -7.23 3.05 -12.40
N CYS A 149 -7.80 2.22 -11.52
CA CYS A 149 -9.12 1.61 -11.67
C CYS A 149 -10.12 2.05 -10.60
N GLY A 150 -9.67 2.79 -9.58
CA GLY A 150 -10.53 3.28 -8.52
C GLY A 150 -10.00 4.51 -7.82
N VAL A 151 -10.87 5.17 -7.08
CA VAL A 151 -10.55 6.34 -6.26
C VAL A 151 -11.19 6.23 -4.89
N ILE A 152 -10.43 6.57 -3.85
CA ILE A 152 -10.90 6.76 -2.48
C ILE A 152 -10.69 8.23 -2.10
N LEU A 153 -11.76 8.88 -1.63
CA LEU A 153 -11.70 10.27 -1.20
C LEU A 153 -11.35 10.35 0.28
N ASN A 154 -10.19 10.91 0.60
CA ASN A 154 -9.75 11.10 1.97
C ASN A 154 -10.12 12.47 2.53
N ARG A 155 -10.38 12.57 3.83
CA ARG A 155 -10.87 13.79 4.51
C ARG A 155 -12.14 14.33 3.84
N CYS A 156 -13.08 13.43 3.56
CA CYS A 156 -14.30 13.70 2.84
C CYS A 156 -15.52 13.46 3.75
N THR A 157 -16.57 14.25 3.60
CA THR A 157 -17.86 14.00 4.27
C THR A 157 -18.74 13.10 3.41
N ALA A 158 -19.72 12.41 4.02
CA ALA A 158 -20.66 11.57 3.30
C ALA A 158 -21.42 12.34 2.21
N MET A 159 -21.87 13.57 2.51
CA MET A 159 -22.57 14.41 1.56
C MET A 159 -21.68 14.79 0.35
N THR A 160 -20.43 15.18 0.61
CA THR A 160 -19.47 15.50 -0.46
C THR A 160 -19.16 14.26 -1.30
N TYR A 161 -18.98 13.11 -0.64
CA TYR A 161 -18.73 11.84 -1.34
C TYR A 161 -19.87 11.47 -2.28
N GLN A 162 -21.13 11.54 -1.84
CA GLN A 162 -22.29 11.20 -2.69
C GLN A 162 -22.28 12.00 -4.00
N GLY A 163 -22.05 13.32 -3.91
CA GLY A 163 -21.96 14.17 -5.09
C GLY A 163 -20.79 13.85 -6.00
N LEU A 164 -19.60 13.66 -5.42
CA LEU A 164 -18.39 13.36 -6.19
C LEU A 164 -18.41 11.94 -6.76
N ALA A 165 -18.93 10.95 -6.06
CA ALA A 165 -19.05 9.58 -6.56
C ALA A 165 -19.96 9.50 -7.80
N ARG A 166 -21.09 10.23 -7.78
CA ARG A 166 -21.95 10.37 -8.95
C ARG A 166 -21.18 11.01 -10.12
N ALA A 167 -20.51 12.12 -9.87
CA ALA A 167 -19.73 12.81 -10.90
C ALA A 167 -18.56 11.96 -11.44
N VAL A 168 -17.92 11.10 -10.62
CA VAL A 168 -16.92 10.13 -11.06
C VAL A 168 -17.54 9.16 -12.08
N ARG A 169 -18.68 8.55 -11.75
CA ARG A 169 -19.37 7.61 -12.65
C ARG A 169 -19.79 8.26 -13.97
N GLU A 170 -20.37 9.45 -13.89
CA GLU A 170 -20.82 10.21 -15.07
C GLU A 170 -19.66 10.63 -15.97
N ARG A 171 -18.55 11.10 -15.37
CA ARG A 171 -17.42 11.66 -16.13
C ARG A 171 -16.50 10.60 -16.70
N PHE A 172 -16.24 9.53 -15.93
CA PHE A 172 -15.23 8.54 -16.31
C PHE A 172 -15.82 7.25 -16.91
N GLY A 173 -17.13 7.12 -16.96
CA GLY A 173 -17.83 6.08 -17.74
C GLY A 173 -17.43 4.65 -17.38
N GLY A 174 -17.21 4.34 -16.10
CA GLY A 174 -16.76 3.02 -15.65
C GLY A 174 -15.26 2.76 -15.84
N ARG A 175 -14.48 3.73 -16.32
CA ARG A 175 -13.02 3.63 -16.39
C ARG A 175 -12.40 3.51 -14.99
N ILE A 176 -13.00 4.17 -14.01
CA ILE A 176 -12.62 4.09 -12.59
C ILE A 176 -13.86 4.01 -11.70
N GLU A 177 -13.70 3.33 -10.56
CA GLU A 177 -14.76 3.18 -9.58
C GLU A 177 -14.56 4.12 -8.37
N PRO A 178 -15.59 4.83 -7.91
CA PRO A 178 -15.55 5.52 -6.64
C PRO A 178 -15.74 4.51 -5.51
N LEU A 179 -14.63 4.11 -4.89
CA LEU A 179 -14.59 3.03 -3.88
C LEU A 179 -14.90 3.50 -2.46
N GLY A 180 -15.29 4.74 -2.27
CA GLY A 180 -15.65 5.21 -0.95
C GLY A 180 -14.82 6.40 -0.48
N PHE A 181 -14.92 6.67 0.81
CA PHE A 181 -14.23 7.78 1.44
C PHE A 181 -13.80 7.46 2.87
N LEU A 182 -12.84 8.21 3.37
CA LEU A 182 -12.50 8.25 4.79
C LEU A 182 -12.74 9.67 5.30
N PRO A 183 -13.52 9.87 6.38
CA PRO A 183 -13.69 11.19 6.99
C PRO A 183 -12.40 11.65 7.68
N GLU A 184 -12.37 12.90 8.10
CA GLU A 184 -11.30 13.38 8.96
C GLU A 184 -11.45 12.75 10.36
N MET A 185 -10.40 12.10 10.83
CA MET A 185 -10.38 11.38 12.12
C MET A 185 -9.16 11.84 12.94
N PRO A 186 -9.19 13.06 13.51
CA PRO A 186 -8.04 13.61 14.21
C PRO A 186 -7.63 12.77 15.42
N GLU A 187 -8.59 12.12 16.10
CA GLU A 187 -8.33 11.22 17.23
C GLU A 187 -7.59 9.93 16.84
N CYS A 188 -7.62 9.58 15.55
CA CYS A 188 -6.92 8.43 14.97
C CYS A 188 -5.63 8.83 14.24
N ALA A 189 -5.15 10.06 14.40
CA ALA A 189 -3.91 10.49 13.77
C ALA A 189 -2.75 9.56 14.14
N LEU A 190 -2.06 9.04 13.10
CA LEU A 190 -0.87 8.21 13.24
C LEU A 190 0.36 9.11 13.12
N GLU A 191 1.12 9.22 14.18
CA GLU A 191 2.39 9.94 14.19
C GLU A 191 3.47 9.07 13.52
N SER A 192 3.73 9.29 12.24
CA SER A 192 4.57 8.44 11.41
C SER A 192 6.03 8.31 11.86
N ARG A 193 6.55 9.26 12.64
CA ARG A 193 7.98 9.30 13.01
C ARG A 193 8.36 8.46 14.24
N HIS A 194 7.41 7.94 15.01
CA HIS A 194 7.66 7.24 16.28
C HIS A 194 7.25 5.77 16.28
N LEU A 195 6.75 5.24 15.17
CA LEU A 195 6.23 3.86 15.05
C LEU A 195 7.27 2.76 15.35
N GLY A 196 8.56 3.10 15.39
CA GLY A 196 9.65 2.18 15.69
C GLY A 196 10.00 2.00 17.17
N LEU A 197 9.55 2.89 18.06
CA LEU A 197 9.99 2.98 19.47
C LEU A 197 8.84 3.02 20.47
N VAL A 198 7.71 2.39 20.14
CA VAL A 198 6.49 2.44 20.97
C VAL A 198 6.54 1.47 22.15
N THR A 199 6.07 1.91 23.30
CA THR A 199 5.86 1.08 24.50
C THR A 199 4.62 0.18 24.34
N ALA A 200 4.44 -0.80 25.22
CA ALA A 200 3.26 -1.67 25.21
C ALA A 200 1.94 -0.88 25.30
N ALA A 201 1.89 0.13 26.17
CA ALA A 201 0.70 0.99 26.33
C ALA A 201 0.40 1.82 25.06
N GLU A 202 1.45 2.33 24.39
CA GLU A 202 1.31 3.02 23.11
C GLU A 202 0.86 2.08 22.01
N VAL A 203 1.29 0.82 22.02
CA VAL A 203 0.82 -0.22 21.10
C VAL A 203 -0.68 -0.47 21.25
N ASP A 204 -1.17 -0.56 22.47
CA ASP A 204 -2.60 -0.78 22.73
C ASP A 204 -3.45 0.43 22.28
N GLY A 205 -3.01 1.64 22.55
CA GLY A 205 -3.65 2.86 22.04
C GLY A 205 -3.65 2.94 20.52
N LEU A 206 -2.57 2.49 19.85
CA LEU A 206 -2.50 2.40 18.39
C LEU A 206 -3.47 1.36 17.82
N ARG A 207 -3.59 0.21 18.45
CA ARG A 207 -4.55 -0.84 18.03
C ARG A 207 -5.99 -0.34 18.13
N GLU A 208 -6.34 0.36 19.21
CA GLU A 208 -7.67 0.94 19.34
C GLU A 208 -7.98 1.94 18.24
N LYS A 209 -7.03 2.84 17.91
CA LYS A 209 -7.14 3.77 16.78
C LYS A 209 -7.34 3.03 15.46
N LEU A 210 -6.56 1.99 15.21
CA LEU A 210 -6.67 1.17 13.99
C LEU A 210 -8.02 0.50 13.87
N HIS A 211 -8.55 -0.11 14.93
CA HIS A 211 -9.88 -0.71 14.91
C HIS A 211 -10.99 0.33 14.71
N ARG A 212 -10.84 1.56 15.20
CA ARG A 212 -11.76 2.66 14.88
C ARG A 212 -11.71 3.01 13.39
N MET A 213 -10.50 3.15 12.85
CA MET A 213 -10.31 3.41 11.42
C MET A 213 -10.83 2.27 10.56
N ALA A 214 -10.65 1.01 10.98
CA ALA A 214 -11.18 -0.17 10.30
C ALA A 214 -12.69 -0.19 10.26
N ARG A 215 -13.36 0.07 11.39
CA ARG A 215 -14.83 0.21 11.43
C ARG A 215 -15.33 1.32 10.51
N GLN A 216 -14.65 2.46 10.52
CA GLN A 216 -15.00 3.55 9.61
C GLN A 216 -14.81 3.13 8.13
N ALA A 217 -13.74 2.41 7.82
CA ALA A 217 -13.51 1.89 6.47
C ALA A 217 -14.59 0.88 6.05
N GLU A 218 -15.01 -0.01 6.95
CA GLU A 218 -16.15 -0.93 6.70
C GLU A 218 -17.45 -0.20 6.37
N GLU A 219 -17.70 0.94 6.98
CA GLU A 219 -18.92 1.74 6.77
C GLU A 219 -18.87 2.59 5.50
N THR A 220 -17.68 3.00 5.06
CA THR A 220 -17.56 4.05 4.05
C THR A 220 -16.69 3.71 2.84
N ILE A 221 -16.03 2.56 2.85
CA ILE A 221 -15.23 2.06 1.72
C ILE A 221 -15.82 0.74 1.23
N GLU A 222 -16.00 0.62 -0.07
CA GLU A 222 -16.54 -0.58 -0.76
C GLU A 222 -15.44 -1.68 -0.80
N LEU A 223 -15.17 -2.28 0.38
CA LEU A 223 -14.09 -3.27 0.53
C LEU A 223 -14.31 -4.51 -0.34
N ASP A 224 -15.54 -4.94 -0.57
CA ASP A 224 -15.83 -6.09 -1.42
C ASP A 224 -15.54 -5.79 -2.89
N GLN A 225 -15.77 -4.56 -3.34
CA GLN A 225 -15.39 -4.12 -4.67
C GLN A 225 -13.87 -3.98 -4.79
N LEU A 226 -13.20 -3.48 -3.75
CA LEU A 226 -11.74 -3.46 -3.70
C LEU A 226 -11.14 -4.87 -3.80
N LEU A 227 -11.71 -5.85 -3.11
CA LEU A 227 -11.33 -7.26 -3.21
C LEU A 227 -11.55 -7.80 -4.64
N THR A 228 -12.67 -7.45 -5.28
CA THR A 228 -12.97 -7.83 -6.67
C THR A 228 -11.93 -7.26 -7.62
N LEU A 229 -11.57 -5.98 -7.48
CA LEU A 229 -10.51 -5.37 -8.29
C LEU A 229 -9.14 -6.03 -8.05
N ALA A 230 -8.83 -6.39 -6.82
CA ALA A 230 -7.59 -7.10 -6.49
C ALA A 230 -7.53 -8.51 -7.11
N GLN A 231 -8.65 -9.21 -7.13
CA GLN A 231 -8.78 -10.54 -7.74
C GLN A 231 -8.70 -10.48 -9.27
N ALA A 232 -9.11 -9.39 -9.89
CA ALA A 232 -9.00 -9.16 -11.33
C ALA A 232 -7.56 -8.88 -11.80
N ALA A 233 -6.60 -8.73 -10.90
CA ALA A 233 -5.19 -8.59 -11.26
C ALA A 233 -4.72 -9.82 -12.08
N PRO A 234 -4.05 -9.61 -13.23
CA PRO A 234 -3.62 -10.72 -14.08
C PRO A 234 -2.64 -11.64 -13.36
N PRO A 235 -2.51 -12.90 -13.77
CA PRO A 235 -1.49 -13.78 -13.22
C PRO A 235 -0.10 -13.15 -13.26
N LEU A 236 0.65 -13.30 -12.18
CA LEU A 236 2.00 -12.75 -12.05
C LEU A 236 3.02 -13.73 -12.63
N ALA A 237 3.59 -13.39 -13.78
CA ALA A 237 4.65 -14.15 -14.41
C ALA A 237 6.02 -13.71 -13.86
N TYR A 238 6.86 -14.67 -13.48
CA TYR A 238 8.23 -14.41 -13.01
C TYR A 238 9.14 -15.61 -13.25
N GLU A 239 10.43 -15.34 -13.33
CA GLU A 239 11.47 -16.35 -13.34
C GLU A 239 12.00 -16.57 -11.92
N PRO A 240 12.32 -17.82 -11.52
CA PRO A 240 12.94 -18.09 -10.25
C PRO A 240 14.26 -17.34 -10.11
N VAL A 241 14.42 -16.65 -8.98
CA VAL A 241 15.70 -16.00 -8.65
C VAL A 241 16.59 -17.01 -7.94
N THR A 242 17.66 -17.40 -8.61
CA THR A 242 18.71 -18.23 -8.01
C THR A 242 19.66 -17.32 -7.23
N LEU A 243 19.84 -17.64 -5.96
CA LEU A 243 20.82 -16.94 -5.13
C LEU A 243 22.20 -17.58 -5.32
N PRO A 244 23.27 -16.77 -5.34
CA PRO A 244 24.60 -17.32 -5.27
C PRO A 244 24.79 -18.13 -3.98
N GLU A 245 25.51 -19.22 -4.07
CA GLU A 245 25.96 -19.93 -2.88
C GLU A 245 27.09 -19.15 -2.24
N TYR A 246 26.97 -18.85 -0.96
CA TYR A 246 28.00 -18.17 -0.17
C TYR A 246 28.41 -19.06 0.99
N ASP A 247 29.65 -18.97 1.36
CA ASP A 247 30.14 -19.55 2.61
C ASP A 247 29.36 -18.91 3.79
N PRO A 248 28.94 -19.70 4.78
CA PRO A 248 28.22 -19.18 5.92
C PRO A 248 29.08 -18.21 6.73
N VAL A 249 28.60 -16.99 6.88
CA VAL A 249 29.27 -15.96 7.70
C VAL A 249 28.47 -15.71 8.98
N ARG A 250 29.17 -15.40 10.07
CA ARG A 250 28.52 -14.98 11.32
C ARG A 250 28.32 -13.47 11.28
N ILE A 251 27.07 -13.02 11.39
CA ILE A 251 26.71 -11.61 11.44
C ILE A 251 26.26 -11.28 12.87
N GLY A 252 27.02 -10.42 13.54
CA GLY A 252 26.61 -9.86 14.84
C GLY A 252 25.61 -8.73 14.63
N VAL A 253 24.44 -8.84 15.26
CA VAL A 253 23.38 -7.81 15.19
C VAL A 253 23.21 -7.18 16.54
N ALA A 254 23.59 -5.90 16.69
CA ALA A 254 23.24 -5.10 17.86
C ALA A 254 21.75 -4.79 17.83
N ARG A 255 21.06 -5.05 18.95
CA ARG A 255 19.61 -4.85 19.04
C ARG A 255 19.20 -4.41 20.42
N ASP A 256 18.76 -3.17 20.51
CA ASP A 256 18.11 -2.58 21.68
C ASP A 256 17.03 -1.58 21.24
N ARG A 257 16.61 -0.68 22.15
CA ARG A 257 15.63 0.38 21.82
C ARG A 257 16.18 1.43 20.85
N ALA A 258 17.51 1.63 20.78
CA ALA A 258 18.14 2.58 19.89
C ALA A 258 18.50 1.94 18.53
N PHE A 259 18.83 0.63 18.51
CA PHE A 259 19.16 -0.15 17.33
C PHE A 259 17.98 -1.04 16.93
N TRP A 260 16.91 -0.42 16.42
CA TRP A 260 15.67 -1.08 16.09
C TRP A 260 15.52 -1.22 14.56
N GLY A 261 16.10 -2.25 14.01
CA GLY A 261 15.94 -2.57 12.60
C GLY A 261 15.28 -3.94 12.38
N ASN A 262 14.71 -4.17 11.22
CA ASN A 262 14.02 -5.42 10.85
C ASN A 262 15.01 -6.54 10.46
N TRP A 263 16.18 -6.57 11.12
CA TRP A 263 17.31 -7.45 10.82
C TRP A 263 16.99 -8.95 10.86
N LYS A 264 15.94 -9.35 11.59
CA LYS A 264 15.52 -10.76 11.62
C LYS A 264 15.13 -11.34 10.26
N LYS A 265 14.65 -10.50 9.34
CA LYS A 265 14.31 -10.95 7.97
C LYS A 265 15.52 -10.96 7.06
N SER A 266 16.51 -10.12 7.33
CA SER A 266 17.76 -10.04 6.56
C SER A 266 18.74 -11.16 6.89
N CYS A 267 18.66 -11.72 8.10
CA CYS A 267 19.54 -12.78 8.61
C CYS A 267 18.86 -14.17 8.61
N SER A 268 17.74 -14.39 7.90
CA SER A 268 17.16 -15.71 7.78
C SER A 268 18.09 -16.62 6.97
N ALA A 269 18.14 -17.89 7.34
CA ALA A 269 19.09 -18.91 6.87
C ALA A 269 19.16 -19.16 5.34
N ASN A 270 18.50 -18.36 4.53
CA ASN A 270 18.50 -18.44 3.07
C ASN A 270 19.20 -17.25 2.38
N GLY A 271 19.98 -16.46 3.09
CA GLY A 271 20.94 -15.52 2.48
C GLY A 271 20.38 -14.39 1.61
N ILE A 272 19.08 -14.16 1.60
CA ILE A 272 18.47 -13.06 0.84
C ILE A 272 18.37 -11.84 1.75
N PHE A 273 19.12 -10.80 1.42
CA PHE A 273 18.85 -9.46 1.94
C PHE A 273 17.46 -9.01 1.42
N GLY A 274 16.42 -9.24 2.20
CA GLY A 274 15.16 -8.57 2.00
C GLY A 274 15.21 -7.27 2.81
N PHE A 275 15.48 -6.15 2.18
CA PHE A 275 15.24 -4.83 2.73
C PHE A 275 13.74 -4.58 2.81
#